data_d22fd69a06b41d3e79e458eba224ab08
#
_entry.id   d22fd69a06b41d3e79e458eba224ab08
#
_cell.length_a   1.000
_cell.length_b   1.000
_cell.length_c   1.000
_cell.angle_alpha   90.00
_cell.angle_beta   90.00
_cell.angle_gamma   90.00
#
_symmetry.space_group_name_H-M   'P 1'
#
loop_
_entity.id
_entity.type
_entity.pdbx_description
1 polymer ?
#
loop_
_entity_poly.entity_id
_entity_poly.type
_entity_poly.pdbx_seq_one_letter_code
_entity_poly.pdbx_strand_id
1 'polypeptide(L)'
;MPLTRPSRAIRPLAFAQLIISPDGQAALNFEHAWGDGVAVMRFINEVHAASRSLPLVNDRSPPPRSAPSRLAFHLSAELKGAVMDAKRAFDATVARTEVSNLRNEAFNAGMLREAKVCDAATHHSLAARGPIRRPGECTRAPAFSPRAAACGAPQLSPDGAMQMAFQLAHHRMHGGLLPSTYESASTAAFKHGRTETIRSATPEAAAFVATFADASSSPSERAGAMRAAVSNHARITRDALMGKGMDRHLFALAQLAASRGLSLPLFECAAVRKLRHIILSTSTLSSEAIVGGGFGPVNDDCYAIGYGIRPHGCETQVMTYQRDSQGFIDCLEGALDDMRTAASVAP
;
A
#
# COMPACT_ATOMS: atom_id res chain seq x y z
N MET A 1 6.67 -20.90 -0.34
CA MET A 1 6.54 -21.70 0.91
C MET A 1 5.30 -21.24 1.64
N PRO A 2 4.38 -22.12 2.04
CA PRO A 2 3.24 -21.71 2.84
C PRO A 2 3.74 -21.17 4.18
N LEU A 3 3.31 -19.94 4.51
CA LEU A 3 3.53 -19.36 5.83
C LEU A 3 2.96 -20.31 6.88
N THR A 4 3.82 -20.95 7.66
CA THR A 4 3.41 -21.77 8.78
C THR A 4 2.51 -20.92 9.69
N ARG A 5 1.36 -21.48 10.10
CA ARG A 5 0.39 -20.82 10.98
C ARG A 5 1.11 -20.09 12.11
N PRO A 6 0.84 -18.80 12.33
CA PRO A 6 1.46 -18.09 13.45
C PRO A 6 1.17 -18.82 14.74
N SER A 7 2.20 -19.01 15.55
CA SER A 7 2.06 -19.67 16.84
C SER A 7 0.98 -19.00 17.67
N ARG A 8 0.14 -19.75 18.37
CA ARG A 8 -1.02 -19.33 19.19
C ARG A 8 -0.76 -18.24 20.25
N ALA A 9 0.45 -17.69 20.32
CA ALA A 9 0.90 -16.85 21.42
C ALA A 9 0.92 -15.34 21.15
N ILE A 10 0.67 -14.88 19.91
CA ILE A 10 0.84 -13.46 19.58
C ILE A 10 -0.52 -12.78 19.62
N ARG A 11 -0.81 -12.06 20.71
CA ARG A 11 -1.97 -11.19 20.85
C ARG A 11 -1.51 -9.72 20.83
N PRO A 12 -2.16 -8.85 20.04
CA PRO A 12 -1.79 -7.44 19.99
C PRO A 12 -2.22 -6.73 21.28
N LEU A 13 -1.28 -6.52 22.18
CA LEU A 13 -1.41 -5.59 23.30
C LEU A 13 -0.49 -4.38 23.14
N ALA A 14 0.26 -4.34 22.04
CA ALA A 14 1.19 -3.26 21.73
C ALA A 14 0.88 -2.71 20.33
N PHE A 15 1.11 -1.42 20.13
CA PHE A 15 0.97 -0.75 18.84
C PHE A 15 1.89 -1.34 17.73
N ALA A 16 2.92 -2.08 18.11
CA ALA A 16 3.79 -2.82 17.19
C ALA A 16 4.35 -4.08 17.85
N GLN A 17 4.52 -5.13 17.04
CA GLN A 17 5.10 -6.41 17.45
C GLN A 17 6.21 -6.78 16.48
N LEU A 18 7.40 -7.01 17.00
CA LEU A 18 8.49 -7.64 16.26
C LEU A 18 8.37 -9.17 16.40
N ILE A 19 8.20 -9.84 15.29
CA ILE A 19 8.05 -11.28 15.21
C ILE A 19 9.32 -11.83 14.56
N ILE A 20 10.00 -12.74 15.24
CA ILE A 20 11.19 -13.42 14.71
C ILE A 20 10.89 -14.91 14.68
N SER A 21 11.02 -15.52 13.51
CA SER A 21 10.82 -16.93 13.30
C SER A 21 12.12 -17.73 13.55
N PRO A 22 12.03 -19.06 13.79
CA PRO A 22 13.22 -19.90 14.05
C PRO A 22 14.24 -19.95 12.90
N ASP A 23 13.81 -19.64 11.68
CA ASP A 23 14.67 -19.54 10.49
C ASP A 23 15.33 -18.16 10.33
N GLY A 24 15.16 -17.26 11.31
CA GLY A 24 15.76 -15.93 11.32
C GLY A 24 14.99 -14.86 10.53
N GLN A 25 13.83 -15.20 9.97
CA GLN A 25 12.98 -14.18 9.34
C GLN A 25 12.37 -13.26 10.40
N ALA A 26 12.33 -11.95 10.11
CA ALA A 26 11.75 -10.95 10.98
C ALA A 26 10.56 -10.27 10.30
N ALA A 27 9.49 -10.06 11.06
CA ALA A 27 8.32 -9.31 10.61
C ALA A 27 7.90 -8.31 11.67
N LEU A 28 7.37 -7.17 11.23
CA LEU A 28 6.76 -6.18 12.10
C LEU A 28 5.26 -6.13 11.82
N ASN A 29 4.46 -6.47 12.84
CA ASN A 29 3.02 -6.27 12.83
C ASN A 29 2.68 -5.04 13.68
N PHE A 30 1.92 -4.09 13.14
CA PHE A 30 1.58 -2.87 13.84
C PHE A 30 0.11 -2.49 13.67
N GLU A 31 -0.42 -1.83 14.67
CA GLU A 31 -1.75 -1.24 14.69
C GLU A 31 -1.68 0.17 14.08
N HIS A 32 -2.64 0.53 13.22
CA HIS A 32 -2.54 1.73 12.36
C HIS A 32 -3.13 3.02 12.99
N ALA A 33 -3.71 2.97 14.20
CA ALA A 33 -4.34 4.15 14.79
C ALA A 33 -3.33 5.21 15.24
N TRP A 34 -2.15 4.78 15.71
CA TRP A 34 -1.11 5.67 16.26
C TRP A 34 -0.23 6.34 15.19
N GLY A 35 -0.08 5.74 14.01
CA GLY A 35 0.80 6.24 12.97
C GLY A 35 0.56 5.56 11.63
N ASP A 36 1.17 6.10 10.60
CA ASP A 36 1.06 5.62 9.21
C ASP A 36 2.30 4.81 8.81
N GLY A 37 2.21 4.02 7.73
CA GLY A 37 3.27 3.16 7.24
C GLY A 37 4.61 3.87 7.04
N VAL A 38 4.62 5.17 6.74
CA VAL A 38 5.84 5.99 6.62
C VAL A 38 6.65 6.01 7.94
N ALA A 39 5.99 6.10 9.09
CA ALA A 39 6.67 6.08 10.39
C ALA A 39 7.28 4.70 10.68
N VAL A 40 6.55 3.65 10.36
CA VAL A 40 7.01 2.26 10.51
C VAL A 40 8.17 1.96 9.56
N MET A 41 8.08 2.40 8.31
CA MET A 41 9.18 2.25 7.34
C MET A 41 10.45 2.97 7.80
N ARG A 42 10.32 4.17 8.34
CA ARG A 42 11.47 4.89 8.92
C ARG A 42 12.11 4.08 10.04
N PHE A 43 11.32 3.58 10.97
CA PHE A 43 11.80 2.73 12.06
C PHE A 43 12.56 1.50 11.55
N ILE A 44 11.96 0.75 10.60
CA ILE A 44 12.60 -0.45 10.03
C ILE A 44 13.90 -0.10 9.33
N ASN A 45 13.93 0.97 8.53
CA ASN A 45 15.13 1.41 7.81
C ASN A 45 16.27 1.80 8.78
N GLU A 46 15.96 2.53 9.84
CA GLU A 46 16.94 2.93 10.84
C GLU A 46 17.48 1.70 11.61
N VAL A 47 16.60 0.77 12.00
CA VAL A 47 17.00 -0.49 12.66
C VAL A 47 17.86 -1.34 11.74
N HIS A 48 17.45 -1.52 10.48
CA HIS A 48 18.21 -2.29 9.49
C HIS A 48 19.61 -1.69 9.26
N ALA A 49 19.72 -0.37 9.10
CA ALA A 49 20.99 0.30 8.93
C ALA A 49 21.88 0.15 10.19
N ALA A 50 21.31 0.34 11.37
CA ALA A 50 22.03 0.20 12.63
C ALA A 50 22.50 -1.26 12.88
N SER A 51 21.67 -2.25 12.60
CA SER A 51 22.04 -3.66 12.79
C SER A 51 23.17 -4.12 11.88
N ARG A 52 23.34 -3.50 10.71
CA ARG A 52 24.45 -3.80 9.79
C ARG A 52 25.76 -3.09 10.16
N SER A 53 25.66 -1.89 10.71
CA SER A 53 26.83 -1.06 11.05
C SER A 53 27.35 -1.28 12.47
N LEU A 54 26.50 -1.68 13.40
CA LEU A 54 26.81 -1.84 14.81
C LEU A 54 26.20 -3.15 15.34
N PRO A 55 26.82 -4.32 15.08
CA PRO A 55 26.35 -5.57 15.64
C PRO A 55 26.50 -5.54 17.18
N LEU A 56 25.37 -5.29 17.87
CA LEU A 56 25.32 -5.17 19.32
C LEU A 56 25.33 -6.52 20.04
N VAL A 57 25.01 -7.60 19.33
CA VAL A 57 24.97 -8.95 19.86
C VAL A 57 25.84 -9.85 18.98
N ASN A 58 26.67 -10.68 19.61
CA ASN A 58 27.51 -11.69 18.98
C ASN A 58 27.67 -12.89 19.91
N ASP A 59 28.38 -13.92 19.49
CA ASP A 59 28.58 -15.17 20.24
C ASP A 59 29.22 -14.97 21.61
N ARG A 60 29.83 -13.82 21.86
CA ARG A 60 30.45 -13.46 23.15
C ARG A 60 29.56 -12.55 24.01
N SER A 61 28.36 -12.23 23.51
CA SER A 61 27.43 -11.41 24.27
C SER A 61 26.94 -12.17 25.50
N PRO A 62 26.91 -11.52 26.69
CA PRO A 62 26.47 -12.19 27.90
C PRO A 62 24.98 -12.58 27.79
N PRO A 63 24.57 -13.69 28.40
CA PRO A 63 23.17 -14.07 28.42
C PRO A 63 22.32 -12.97 29.08
N PRO A 64 21.01 -12.90 28.80
CA PRO A 64 20.13 -11.90 29.39
C PRO A 64 20.18 -12.00 30.92
N ARG A 65 20.20 -10.83 31.60
CA ARG A 65 20.34 -10.73 33.05
C ARG A 65 19.16 -11.33 33.83
N SER A 66 18.00 -11.45 33.17
CA SER A 66 16.79 -12.05 33.77
C SER A 66 15.96 -12.74 32.70
N ALA A 67 15.31 -13.84 33.07
CA ALA A 67 14.30 -14.47 32.22
C ALA A 67 13.01 -13.63 32.26
N PRO A 68 12.24 -13.58 31.16
CA PRO A 68 10.90 -12.96 31.17
C PRO A 68 10.00 -13.67 32.19
N SER A 69 9.27 -12.88 32.99
CA SER A 69 8.26 -13.42 33.90
C SER A 69 6.86 -13.30 33.28
N ARG A 70 6.04 -14.34 33.52
CA ARG A 70 4.64 -14.33 33.07
C ARG A 70 3.81 -13.44 33.99
N LEU A 71 3.13 -12.45 33.40
CA LEU A 71 2.11 -11.69 34.13
C LEU A 71 0.82 -12.51 34.26
N ALA A 72 0.30 -12.64 35.47
CA ALA A 72 -0.97 -13.27 35.76
C ALA A 72 -2.05 -12.22 35.98
N PHE A 73 -3.18 -12.35 35.29
CA PHE A 73 -4.33 -11.47 35.44
C PHE A 73 -5.47 -12.25 36.09
N HIS A 74 -6.07 -11.68 37.14
CA HIS A 74 -7.28 -12.21 37.75
C HIS A 74 -8.50 -11.78 36.92
N LEU A 75 -9.00 -12.68 36.09
CA LEU A 75 -10.16 -12.42 35.24
C LEU A 75 -11.43 -13.04 35.85
N SER A 76 -12.52 -12.28 35.89
CA SER A 76 -13.84 -12.81 36.21
C SER A 76 -14.29 -13.89 35.20
N ALA A 77 -15.29 -14.69 35.55
CA ALA A 77 -15.84 -15.69 34.65
C ALA A 77 -16.40 -15.04 33.36
N GLU A 78 -17.05 -13.88 33.49
CA GLU A 78 -17.57 -13.09 32.38
C GLU A 78 -16.44 -12.64 31.42
N LEU A 79 -15.38 -12.06 31.95
CA LEU A 79 -14.20 -11.63 31.15
C LEU A 79 -13.52 -12.82 30.48
N LYS A 80 -13.44 -13.98 31.15
CA LYS A 80 -12.92 -15.20 30.51
C LYS A 80 -13.82 -15.64 29.36
N GLY A 81 -15.15 -15.57 29.53
CA GLY A 81 -16.11 -15.82 28.46
C GLY A 81 -15.89 -14.89 27.27
N ALA A 82 -15.84 -13.57 27.50
CA ALA A 82 -15.63 -12.57 26.46
C ALA A 82 -14.29 -12.77 25.71
N VAL A 83 -13.21 -13.15 26.40
CA VAL A 83 -11.93 -13.49 25.77
C VAL A 83 -12.04 -14.71 24.84
N MET A 84 -12.81 -15.74 25.27
CA MET A 84 -13.03 -16.93 24.44
C MET A 84 -13.90 -16.62 23.22
N ASP A 85 -14.91 -15.73 23.36
CA ASP A 85 -15.73 -15.28 22.25
C ASP A 85 -14.92 -14.49 21.22
N ALA A 86 -14.13 -13.53 21.69
CA ALA A 86 -13.23 -12.76 20.83
C ALA A 86 -12.21 -13.67 20.10
N LYS A 87 -11.71 -14.70 20.81
CA LYS A 87 -10.82 -15.68 20.19
C LYS A 87 -11.54 -16.49 19.09
N ARG A 88 -12.76 -16.94 19.32
CA ARG A 88 -13.54 -17.66 18.29
C ARG A 88 -13.80 -16.79 17.07
N ALA A 89 -14.18 -15.53 17.27
CA ALA A 89 -14.39 -14.58 16.19
C ALA A 89 -13.11 -14.34 15.38
N PHE A 90 -11.97 -14.23 16.05
CA PHE A 90 -10.67 -14.10 15.39
C PHE A 90 -10.30 -15.36 14.59
N ASP A 91 -10.41 -16.55 15.20
CA ASP A 91 -10.12 -17.82 14.54
C ASP A 91 -11.01 -18.01 13.29
N ALA A 92 -12.30 -17.60 13.34
CA ALA A 92 -13.21 -17.63 12.19
C ALA A 92 -12.75 -16.66 11.08
N THR A 93 -12.27 -15.47 11.43
CA THR A 93 -11.72 -14.52 10.46
C THR A 93 -10.47 -15.07 9.80
N VAL A 94 -9.55 -15.64 10.57
CA VAL A 94 -8.32 -16.27 10.05
C VAL A 94 -8.65 -17.42 9.09
N ALA A 95 -9.66 -18.25 9.43
CA ALA A 95 -10.05 -19.39 8.61
C ALA A 95 -10.57 -19.01 7.22
N ARG A 96 -11.15 -17.81 7.06
CA ARG A 96 -11.64 -17.31 5.77
C ARG A 96 -10.65 -16.39 5.04
N THR A 97 -9.50 -16.09 5.66
CA THR A 97 -8.51 -15.21 5.06
C THR A 97 -7.63 -15.99 4.08
N GLU A 98 -7.58 -15.51 2.86
CA GLU A 98 -6.67 -15.98 1.81
C GLU A 98 -5.54 -14.98 1.62
N VAL A 99 -4.34 -15.47 1.36
CA VAL A 99 -3.16 -14.66 1.09
C VAL A 99 -2.40 -15.26 -0.08
N SER A 100 -2.24 -14.48 -1.14
CA SER A 100 -1.43 -14.86 -2.31
C SER A 100 -0.38 -13.80 -2.60
N ASN A 101 0.75 -14.22 -3.15
CA ASN A 101 1.89 -13.35 -3.40
C ASN A 101 2.34 -13.49 -4.85
N LEU A 102 2.71 -12.37 -5.46
CA LEU A 102 3.37 -12.30 -6.76
C LEU A 102 4.74 -11.66 -6.59
N ARG A 103 5.75 -12.25 -7.21
CA ARG A 103 7.03 -11.62 -7.47
C ARG A 103 7.29 -11.67 -8.97
N ASN A 104 7.40 -10.51 -9.61
CA ASN A 104 7.63 -10.38 -11.03
C ASN A 104 8.90 -9.54 -11.29
N GLU A 105 9.93 -10.16 -11.85
CA GLU A 105 11.21 -9.50 -12.12
C GLU A 105 11.21 -8.76 -13.48
N ALA A 106 10.32 -9.16 -14.39
CA ALA A 106 10.23 -8.57 -15.72
C ALA A 106 9.54 -7.20 -15.69
N PHE A 107 8.60 -6.98 -14.77
CA PHE A 107 7.93 -5.70 -14.60
C PHE A 107 8.60 -4.93 -13.46
N ASN A 108 9.41 -3.94 -13.79
CA ASN A 108 10.24 -3.23 -12.83
C ASN A 108 10.39 -1.74 -13.14
N ALA A 109 10.89 -0.98 -12.16
CA ALA A 109 11.05 0.46 -12.29
C ALA A 109 12.06 0.86 -13.39
N GLY A 110 13.06 0.04 -13.67
CA GLY A 110 14.03 0.26 -14.75
C GLY A 110 13.34 0.24 -16.12
N MET A 111 12.62 -0.84 -16.41
CA MET A 111 11.85 -1.01 -17.64
C MET A 111 10.88 0.16 -17.89
N LEU A 112 10.13 0.57 -16.87
CA LEU A 112 9.16 1.66 -16.97
C LEU A 112 9.83 3.03 -17.19
N ARG A 113 11.04 3.24 -16.67
CA ARG A 113 11.82 4.47 -16.92
C ARG A 113 12.40 4.50 -18.33
N GLU A 114 12.82 3.37 -18.86
CA GLU A 114 13.30 3.25 -20.24
C GLU A 114 12.17 3.47 -21.26
N ALA A 115 10.93 3.15 -20.91
CA ALA A 115 9.74 3.42 -21.71
C ALA A 115 9.37 4.91 -21.83
N LYS A 116 10.27 5.80 -21.45
CA LYS A 116 10.24 7.28 -21.62
C LYS A 116 8.91 7.96 -21.24
N VAL A 117 8.69 8.09 -19.94
CA VAL A 117 7.79 9.13 -19.36
C VAL A 117 8.29 9.46 -17.95
N CYS A 118 8.82 10.66 -17.71
CA CYS A 118 9.43 11.01 -16.41
C CYS A 118 8.44 11.60 -15.43
N ASP A 119 8.29 11.01 -14.25
CA ASP A 119 7.79 11.74 -13.09
C ASP A 119 8.66 11.48 -11.85
N ALA A 120 9.55 12.42 -11.58
CA ALA A 120 10.51 12.37 -10.47
C ALA A 120 9.86 12.67 -9.10
N ALA A 121 8.53 12.76 -9.02
CA ALA A 121 7.84 13.29 -7.84
C ALA A 121 7.30 12.24 -6.86
N THR A 122 7.24 10.96 -7.23
CA THR A 122 6.61 9.92 -6.40
C THR A 122 7.56 9.11 -5.53
N HIS A 123 8.85 9.18 -5.76
CA HIS A 123 9.83 8.57 -4.87
C HIS A 123 10.32 9.60 -3.84
N HIS A 124 9.59 9.78 -2.75
CA HIS A 124 10.26 10.17 -1.51
C HIS A 124 11.16 9.01 -1.06
N SER A 125 12.32 8.93 -1.68
CA SER A 125 13.45 8.27 -1.08
C SER A 125 13.72 8.96 0.25
N LEU A 126 13.31 8.33 1.35
CA LEU A 126 13.69 8.71 2.72
C LEU A 126 15.22 8.58 2.96
N ALA A 127 15.99 8.30 1.92
CA ALA A 127 17.43 8.07 1.98
C ALA A 127 18.27 9.35 2.05
N ALA A 128 17.71 10.55 2.01
CA ALA A 128 18.47 11.79 2.00
C ALA A 128 18.09 12.77 3.12
N ARG A 129 18.10 12.31 4.36
CA ARG A 129 18.25 13.22 5.51
C ARG A 129 19.49 12.80 6.28
N GLY A 130 20.49 13.66 6.25
CA GLY A 130 21.72 13.55 7.03
C GLY A 130 21.48 13.42 8.54
N PRO A 131 22.53 13.22 9.36
CA PRO A 131 22.42 12.84 10.76
C PRO A 131 21.52 13.81 11.53
N ILE A 132 20.75 13.25 12.47
CA ILE A 132 19.83 13.96 13.37
C ILE A 132 20.57 15.14 14.03
N ARG A 133 20.21 16.36 13.65
CA ARG A 133 20.65 17.58 14.35
C ARG A 133 19.78 17.83 15.57
N ARG A 134 20.42 18.38 16.61
CA ARG A 134 19.82 18.65 17.93
C ARG A 134 18.63 19.62 17.85
N PRO A 135 17.66 19.56 18.78
CA PRO A 135 16.52 20.47 18.80
C PRO A 135 17.00 21.93 19.00
N GLY A 136 16.66 22.79 18.05
CA GLY A 136 16.94 24.24 18.13
C GLY A 136 17.26 24.95 16.82
N GLU A 137 17.65 24.27 15.77
CA GLU A 137 17.97 24.92 14.48
C GLU A 137 16.83 24.78 13.48
N CYS A 138 16.00 25.80 13.40
CA CYS A 138 15.00 25.97 12.36
C CYS A 138 15.70 26.53 11.11
N THR A 139 16.13 25.66 10.18
CA THR A 139 16.54 26.11 8.86
C THR A 139 15.49 25.74 7.83
N ARG A 140 15.11 26.73 7.01
CA ARG A 140 14.19 26.66 5.88
C ARG A 140 14.35 25.34 5.12
N ALA A 141 13.22 24.70 4.83
CA ALA A 141 13.15 23.60 3.88
C ALA A 141 13.87 23.99 2.57
N PRO A 142 14.68 23.10 1.98
CA PRO A 142 15.30 23.39 0.71
C PRO A 142 14.20 23.67 -0.32
N ALA A 143 14.30 24.81 -0.97
CA ALA A 143 13.41 25.22 -2.05
C ALA A 143 13.40 24.11 -3.10
N PHE A 144 12.21 23.73 -3.51
CA PHE A 144 11.94 22.83 -4.63
C PHE A 144 12.74 23.36 -5.86
N SER A 145 13.77 22.64 -6.24
CA SER A 145 14.57 23.03 -7.39
C SER A 145 13.89 22.60 -8.68
N PRO A 146 13.53 23.53 -9.60
CA PRO A 146 12.88 23.18 -10.85
C PRO A 146 13.86 22.67 -11.93
N ARG A 147 14.93 21.98 -11.53
CA ARG A 147 16.03 21.59 -12.44
C ARG A 147 15.84 20.28 -13.20
N ALA A 148 14.64 19.73 -13.27
CA ALA A 148 14.34 18.52 -14.07
C ALA A 148 13.50 18.80 -15.34
N ALA A 149 13.45 20.04 -15.82
CA ALA A 149 12.70 20.41 -17.03
C ALA A 149 13.63 20.56 -18.26
N ALA A 150 14.60 19.69 -18.40
CA ALA A 150 15.41 19.67 -19.62
C ALA A 150 15.61 18.22 -20.09
N CYS A 151 14.94 17.92 -21.19
CA CYS A 151 15.18 16.77 -22.08
C CYS A 151 14.24 15.56 -21.91
N GLY A 152 13.39 15.35 -22.88
CA GLY A 152 12.78 14.06 -23.24
C GLY A 152 11.33 13.88 -22.81
N ALA A 153 10.61 13.08 -23.56
CA ALA A 153 9.25 12.65 -23.29
C ALA A 153 9.13 12.04 -21.87
N PRO A 154 7.99 12.28 -21.20
CA PRO A 154 7.81 11.86 -19.81
C PRO A 154 7.91 10.32 -19.61
N GLN A 155 8.55 9.78 -18.55
CA GLN A 155 8.66 8.34 -18.19
C GLN A 155 7.37 7.88 -17.48
N LEU A 156 6.98 6.61 -17.66
CA LEU A 156 5.82 6.05 -16.95
C LEU A 156 6.08 5.98 -15.43
N SER A 157 5.17 6.51 -14.63
CA SER A 157 5.21 6.33 -13.18
C SER A 157 5.06 4.84 -12.85
N PRO A 158 6.05 4.21 -12.19
CA PRO A 158 5.94 2.81 -11.80
C PRO A 158 4.73 2.55 -10.90
N ASP A 159 4.45 3.46 -9.99
CA ASP A 159 3.31 3.40 -9.09
C ASP A 159 1.98 3.48 -9.86
N GLY A 160 1.84 4.48 -10.74
CA GLY A 160 0.66 4.60 -11.60
C GLY A 160 0.47 3.38 -12.51
N ALA A 161 1.55 2.76 -13.00
CA ALA A 161 1.46 1.55 -13.80
C ALA A 161 0.93 0.36 -12.97
N MET A 162 1.40 0.17 -11.73
CA MET A 162 0.85 -0.85 -10.83
C MET A 162 -0.62 -0.62 -10.52
N GLN A 163 -1.03 0.61 -10.26
CA GLN A 163 -2.44 0.94 -10.02
C GLN A 163 -3.33 0.62 -11.23
N MET A 164 -2.84 0.84 -12.44
CA MET A 164 -3.53 0.42 -13.67
C MET A 164 -3.57 -1.10 -13.83
N ALA A 165 -2.49 -1.80 -13.47
CA ALA A 165 -2.45 -3.26 -13.50
C ALA A 165 -3.48 -3.89 -12.55
N PHE A 166 -3.68 -3.35 -11.35
CA PHE A 166 -4.69 -3.83 -10.40
C PHE A 166 -6.11 -3.68 -10.96
N GLN A 167 -6.40 -2.58 -11.64
CA GLN A 167 -7.71 -2.37 -12.24
C GLN A 167 -7.95 -3.29 -13.44
N LEU A 168 -6.93 -3.51 -14.26
CA LEU A 168 -7.01 -4.46 -15.36
C LEU A 168 -7.17 -5.91 -14.87
N ALA A 169 -6.45 -6.29 -13.82
CA ALA A 169 -6.58 -7.60 -13.19
C ALA A 169 -7.99 -7.83 -12.64
N HIS A 170 -8.53 -6.84 -11.92
CA HIS A 170 -9.91 -6.92 -11.40
C HIS A 170 -10.94 -7.04 -12.53
N HIS A 171 -10.77 -6.27 -13.61
CA HIS A 171 -11.67 -6.34 -14.76
C HIS A 171 -11.60 -7.71 -15.46
N ARG A 172 -10.42 -8.31 -15.59
CA ARG A 172 -10.24 -9.65 -16.16
C ARG A 172 -10.94 -10.73 -15.36
N MET A 173 -10.93 -10.57 -14.04
CA MET A 173 -11.53 -11.55 -13.14
C MET A 173 -13.06 -11.38 -13.03
N HIS A 174 -13.56 -10.14 -13.02
CA HIS A 174 -14.96 -9.86 -12.70
C HIS A 174 -15.75 -9.20 -13.82
N GLY A 175 -15.06 -8.64 -14.82
CA GLY A 175 -15.70 -7.82 -15.87
C GLY A 175 -16.30 -6.51 -15.32
N GLY A 176 -17.12 -5.87 -16.16
CA GLY A 176 -17.94 -4.72 -15.74
C GLY A 176 -17.18 -3.41 -15.54
N LEU A 177 -17.76 -2.51 -14.75
CA LEU A 177 -17.21 -1.20 -14.43
C LEU A 177 -16.04 -1.32 -13.47
N LEU A 178 -15.16 -0.32 -13.50
CA LEU A 178 -14.07 -0.23 -12.54
C LEU A 178 -14.58 -0.21 -11.09
N PRO A 179 -13.93 -0.92 -10.18
CA PRO A 179 -14.29 -0.95 -8.77
C PRO A 179 -13.92 0.35 -8.06
N SER A 180 -14.55 0.61 -6.92
CA SER A 180 -14.09 1.67 -6.01
C SER A 180 -12.72 1.34 -5.46
N THR A 181 -11.80 2.30 -5.55
CA THR A 181 -10.40 2.15 -5.14
C THR A 181 -10.06 3.03 -3.95
N TYR A 182 -9.15 2.56 -3.13
CA TYR A 182 -8.45 3.32 -2.11
C TYR A 182 -6.95 3.12 -2.27
N GLU A 183 -6.23 4.21 -2.40
CA GLU A 183 -4.78 4.24 -2.32
C GLU A 183 -4.40 5.36 -1.37
N SER A 184 -3.49 5.09 -0.43
CA SER A 184 -3.09 6.07 0.57
C SER A 184 -1.99 7.00 0.04
N ALA A 185 -2.22 8.32 0.14
CA ALA A 185 -1.20 9.34 -0.12
C ALA A 185 -0.77 10.00 1.20
N SER A 186 0.53 10.13 1.43
CA SER A 186 1.04 10.79 2.63
C SER A 186 0.92 12.31 2.50
N THR A 187 0.29 12.94 3.48
CA THR A 187 0.23 14.41 3.60
C THR A 187 1.25 14.96 4.60
N ALA A 188 2.38 14.26 4.78
CA ALA A 188 3.45 14.65 5.70
C ALA A 188 4.16 15.97 5.36
N ALA A 189 3.89 16.57 4.19
CA ALA A 189 4.28 17.95 3.89
C ALA A 189 3.61 18.97 4.84
N PHE A 190 2.49 18.62 5.46
CA PHE A 190 1.78 19.43 6.43
C PHE A 190 2.13 19.01 7.86
N LYS A 191 2.21 19.98 8.78
CA LYS A 191 2.66 19.77 10.18
C LYS A 191 1.89 18.66 10.92
N HIS A 192 0.59 18.53 10.68
CA HIS A 192 -0.29 17.53 11.29
C HIS A 192 -0.91 16.61 10.23
N GLY A 193 -0.31 16.58 9.02
CA GLY A 193 -0.80 15.74 7.92
C GLY A 193 -0.56 14.28 8.18
N ARG A 194 -1.55 13.44 7.84
CA ARG A 194 -1.46 11.99 7.86
C ARG A 194 -1.62 11.44 6.45
N THR A 195 -2.83 11.19 6.01
CA THR A 195 -3.11 10.62 4.69
C THR A 195 -4.26 11.33 3.98
N GLU A 196 -4.19 11.34 2.66
CA GLU A 196 -5.32 11.58 1.75
C GLU A 196 -5.55 10.31 0.92
N THR A 197 -6.68 10.22 0.25
CA THR A 197 -7.02 9.10 -0.62
C THR A 197 -6.83 9.47 -2.08
N ILE A 198 -6.09 8.66 -2.83
CA ILE A 198 -6.07 8.70 -4.29
C ILE A 198 -7.15 7.74 -4.79
N ARG A 199 -8.06 8.23 -5.64
CA ARG A 199 -9.11 7.46 -6.29
C ARG A 199 -8.65 7.13 -7.72
N SER A 200 -7.98 5.99 -7.87
CA SER A 200 -7.36 5.59 -9.13
C SER A 200 -8.34 5.11 -10.20
N ALA A 201 -9.60 4.84 -9.85
CA ALA A 201 -10.68 4.55 -10.81
C ALA A 201 -11.18 5.84 -11.47
N THR A 202 -10.53 6.27 -12.54
CA THR A 202 -10.81 7.49 -13.30
C THR A 202 -11.34 7.17 -14.71
N PRO A 203 -11.88 8.15 -15.45
CA PRO A 203 -12.24 7.95 -16.85
C PRO A 203 -11.08 7.45 -17.72
N GLU A 204 -9.86 7.93 -17.49
CA GLU A 204 -8.66 7.47 -18.21
C GLU A 204 -8.31 6.03 -17.85
N ALA A 205 -8.48 5.62 -16.60
CA ALA A 205 -8.32 4.23 -16.19
C ALA A 205 -9.39 3.33 -16.81
N ALA A 206 -10.63 3.81 -16.95
CA ALA A 206 -11.70 3.08 -17.63
C ALA A 206 -11.40 2.90 -19.13
N ALA A 207 -10.93 3.96 -19.81
CA ALA A 207 -10.52 3.88 -21.21
C ALA A 207 -9.34 2.92 -21.39
N PHE A 208 -8.35 2.96 -20.50
CA PHE A 208 -7.22 2.03 -20.49
C PHE A 208 -7.71 0.58 -20.39
N VAL A 209 -8.54 0.25 -19.40
CA VAL A 209 -9.06 -1.11 -19.21
C VAL A 209 -9.86 -1.56 -20.43
N ALA A 210 -10.73 -0.72 -20.98
CA ALA A 210 -11.52 -1.03 -22.16
C ALA A 210 -10.62 -1.33 -23.39
N THR A 211 -9.58 -0.52 -23.61
CA THR A 211 -8.62 -0.72 -24.72
C THR A 211 -7.84 -2.02 -24.56
N PHE A 212 -7.46 -2.41 -23.33
CA PHE A 212 -6.76 -3.69 -23.08
C PHE A 212 -7.69 -4.90 -23.14
N ALA A 213 -8.98 -4.73 -22.88
CA ALA A 213 -9.99 -5.78 -23.00
C ALA A 213 -10.44 -6.01 -24.44
N ASP A 214 -10.29 -5.02 -25.31
CA ASP A 214 -10.62 -5.14 -26.75
C ASP A 214 -9.49 -5.83 -27.51
N ALA A 215 -9.78 -7.03 -28.01
CA ALA A 215 -8.83 -7.81 -28.81
C ALA A 215 -8.44 -7.13 -30.14
N SER A 216 -9.28 -6.23 -30.67
CA SER A 216 -9.02 -5.49 -31.89
C SER A 216 -8.10 -4.29 -31.74
N SER A 217 -7.87 -3.84 -30.48
CA SER A 217 -6.99 -2.70 -30.19
C SER A 217 -5.54 -2.99 -30.58
N SER A 218 -4.97 -2.07 -31.33
CA SER A 218 -3.57 -2.13 -31.78
C SER A 218 -2.60 -1.91 -30.59
N PRO A 219 -1.33 -2.37 -30.73
CA PRO A 219 -0.30 -2.09 -29.73
C PRO A 219 -0.10 -0.59 -29.43
N SER A 220 -0.24 0.27 -30.45
CA SER A 220 -0.12 1.73 -30.31
C SER A 220 -1.27 2.32 -29.49
N GLU A 221 -2.51 1.86 -29.71
CA GLU A 221 -3.68 2.29 -28.92
C GLU A 221 -3.54 1.87 -27.46
N ARG A 222 -3.13 0.64 -27.18
CA ARG A 222 -2.85 0.15 -25.82
C ARG A 222 -1.78 0.97 -25.13
N ALA A 223 -0.68 1.26 -25.83
CA ALA A 223 0.40 2.11 -25.30
C ALA A 223 -0.09 3.54 -25.03
N GLY A 224 -0.88 4.12 -25.92
CA GLY A 224 -1.46 5.46 -25.76
C GLY A 224 -2.41 5.52 -24.56
N ALA A 225 -3.34 4.58 -24.44
CA ALA A 225 -4.29 4.50 -23.32
C ALA A 225 -3.57 4.32 -21.97
N MET A 226 -2.54 3.45 -21.91
CA MET A 226 -1.72 3.25 -20.72
C MET A 226 -1.01 4.54 -20.30
N ARG A 227 -0.37 5.25 -21.24
CA ARG A 227 0.31 6.52 -20.94
C ARG A 227 -0.66 7.57 -20.42
N ALA A 228 -1.84 7.70 -21.01
CA ALA A 228 -2.86 8.64 -20.56
C ALA A 228 -3.32 8.33 -19.12
N ALA A 229 -3.64 7.08 -18.82
CA ALA A 229 -4.10 6.66 -17.50
C ALA A 229 -3.02 6.84 -16.42
N VAL A 230 -1.77 6.41 -16.70
CA VAL A 230 -0.64 6.56 -15.77
C VAL A 230 -0.29 8.03 -15.54
N SER A 231 -0.33 8.87 -16.57
CA SER A 231 -0.09 10.32 -16.45
C SER A 231 -1.15 11.00 -15.60
N ASN A 232 -2.43 10.66 -15.79
CA ASN A 232 -3.51 11.18 -14.96
C ASN A 232 -3.37 10.69 -13.51
N HIS A 233 -3.03 9.43 -13.28
CA HIS A 233 -2.76 8.91 -11.95
C HIS A 233 -1.66 9.72 -11.24
N ALA A 234 -0.54 9.98 -11.90
CA ALA A 234 0.55 10.79 -11.36
C ALA A 234 0.10 12.23 -11.02
N ARG A 235 -0.82 12.82 -11.81
CA ARG A 235 -1.40 14.13 -11.53
C ARG A 235 -2.25 14.12 -10.26
N ILE A 236 -3.21 13.19 -10.14
CA ILE A 236 -4.08 13.10 -8.95
C ILE A 236 -3.32 12.73 -7.68
N THR A 237 -2.24 11.95 -7.80
CA THR A 237 -1.32 11.66 -6.70
C THR A 237 -0.65 12.94 -6.18
N ARG A 238 -0.12 13.78 -7.07
CA ARG A 238 0.45 15.08 -6.67
C ARG A 238 -0.58 15.97 -5.98
N ASP A 239 -1.80 16.02 -6.51
CA ASP A 239 -2.90 16.81 -5.91
C ASP A 239 -3.22 16.30 -4.51
N ALA A 240 -3.30 14.98 -4.29
CA ALA A 240 -3.54 14.37 -2.98
C ALA A 240 -2.41 14.69 -1.98
N LEU A 241 -1.14 14.52 -2.38
CA LEU A 241 0.03 14.85 -1.55
C LEU A 241 0.06 16.32 -1.10
N MET A 242 -0.45 17.22 -1.94
CA MET A 242 -0.53 18.67 -1.68
C MET A 242 -1.83 19.10 -0.99
N GLY A 243 -2.62 18.16 -0.47
CA GLY A 243 -3.85 18.43 0.27
C GLY A 243 -5.00 18.95 -0.60
N LYS A 244 -4.95 18.73 -1.92
CA LYS A 244 -6.02 19.07 -2.87
C LYS A 244 -6.99 17.93 -3.13
N GLY A 245 -6.84 16.81 -2.42
CA GLY A 245 -7.78 15.70 -2.46
C GLY A 245 -9.13 16.07 -1.85
N MET A 246 -10.17 15.33 -2.20
CA MET A 246 -11.54 15.58 -1.74
C MET A 246 -12.02 14.58 -0.69
N ASP A 247 -11.37 13.43 -0.57
CA ASP A 247 -11.92 12.28 0.19
C ASP A 247 -11.96 12.57 1.69
N ARG A 248 -10.85 13.06 2.26
CA ARG A 248 -10.78 13.41 3.68
C ARG A 248 -11.67 14.62 4.02
N HIS A 249 -11.81 15.56 3.10
CA HIS A 249 -12.71 16.69 3.26
C HIS A 249 -14.19 16.24 3.32
N LEU A 250 -14.62 15.40 2.37
CA LEU A 250 -15.97 14.85 2.37
C LEU A 250 -16.24 13.95 3.58
N PHE A 251 -15.23 13.18 4.01
CA PHE A 251 -15.33 12.39 5.22
C PHE A 251 -15.55 13.28 6.46
N ALA A 252 -14.76 14.34 6.62
CA ALA A 252 -14.89 15.25 7.75
C ALA A 252 -16.27 15.95 7.75
N LEU A 253 -16.74 16.40 6.60
CA LEU A 253 -18.09 17.01 6.47
C LEU A 253 -19.20 16.02 6.85
N ALA A 254 -19.09 14.76 6.44
CA ALA A 254 -20.06 13.74 6.81
C ALA A 254 -20.07 13.46 8.33
N GLN A 255 -18.89 13.37 8.96
CA GLN A 255 -18.78 13.20 10.41
C GLN A 255 -19.35 14.40 11.16
N LEU A 256 -19.09 15.61 10.69
CA LEU A 256 -19.63 16.84 11.28
C LEU A 256 -21.15 16.90 11.14
N ALA A 257 -21.71 16.54 9.98
CA ALA A 257 -23.16 16.47 9.78
C ALA A 257 -23.79 15.45 10.76
N ALA A 258 -23.24 14.24 10.85
CA ALA A 258 -23.72 13.20 11.76
C ALA A 258 -23.68 13.67 13.22
N SER A 259 -22.58 14.29 13.65
CA SER A 259 -22.43 14.81 15.03
C SER A 259 -23.42 15.91 15.38
N ARG A 260 -24.01 16.58 14.38
CA ARG A 260 -25.03 17.61 14.54
C ARG A 260 -26.46 17.10 14.28
N GLY A 261 -26.63 15.80 14.05
CA GLY A 261 -27.91 15.21 13.71
C GLY A 261 -28.47 15.66 12.36
N LEU A 262 -27.60 16.12 11.43
CA LEU A 262 -28.00 16.55 10.10
C LEU A 262 -27.96 15.38 9.13
N SER A 263 -29.07 15.12 8.45
CA SER A 263 -29.15 14.24 7.28
C SER A 263 -28.96 15.10 6.02
N LEU A 264 -27.95 14.77 5.21
CA LEU A 264 -27.62 15.49 3.98
C LEU A 264 -27.70 14.52 2.79
N PRO A 265 -28.58 14.79 1.79
CA PRO A 265 -28.80 13.90 0.65
C PRO A 265 -27.51 13.49 -0.10
N LEU A 266 -26.51 14.38 -0.12
CA LEU A 266 -25.22 14.09 -0.71
C LEU A 266 -24.57 12.83 -0.11
N PHE A 267 -24.58 12.70 1.22
CA PHE A 267 -23.91 11.56 1.89
C PHE A 267 -24.75 10.29 1.90
N GLU A 268 -26.01 10.40 1.55
CA GLU A 268 -26.96 9.27 1.47
C GLU A 268 -27.15 8.77 0.04
N CYS A 269 -26.66 9.48 -0.96
CA CYS A 269 -26.83 9.09 -2.35
C CYS A 269 -26.03 7.81 -2.70
N ALA A 270 -26.55 7.07 -3.70
CA ALA A 270 -25.95 5.81 -4.14
C ALA A 270 -24.49 5.97 -4.61
N ALA A 271 -24.16 7.10 -5.24
CA ALA A 271 -22.82 7.36 -5.73
C ALA A 271 -21.79 7.46 -4.58
N VAL A 272 -22.11 8.18 -3.50
CA VAL A 272 -21.23 8.30 -2.33
C VAL A 272 -21.14 6.97 -1.57
N ARG A 273 -22.23 6.21 -1.45
CA ARG A 273 -22.17 4.86 -0.87
C ARG A 273 -21.21 3.97 -1.68
N LYS A 274 -21.33 3.99 -3.01
CA LYS A 274 -20.46 3.22 -3.91
C LYS A 274 -18.99 3.67 -3.83
N LEU A 275 -18.73 4.97 -3.75
CA LEU A 275 -17.39 5.52 -3.58
C LEU A 275 -16.73 5.07 -2.27
N ARG A 276 -17.51 4.96 -1.20
CA ARG A 276 -17.03 4.57 0.14
C ARG A 276 -16.88 3.06 0.32
N HIS A 277 -17.55 2.25 -0.48
CA HIS A 277 -17.44 0.81 -0.45
C HIS A 277 -16.20 0.38 -1.26
N ILE A 278 -15.08 0.20 -0.57
CA ILE A 278 -13.77 -0.03 -1.18
C ILE A 278 -13.64 -1.49 -1.62
N ILE A 279 -13.41 -1.72 -2.90
CA ILE A 279 -13.15 -3.05 -3.49
C ILE A 279 -11.64 -3.29 -3.65
N LEU A 280 -10.89 -2.30 -4.15
CA LEU A 280 -9.43 -2.38 -4.22
C LEU A 280 -8.84 -1.42 -3.18
N SER A 281 -8.33 -1.95 -2.09
CA SER A 281 -7.58 -1.18 -1.09
C SER A 281 -6.09 -1.44 -1.28
N THR A 282 -5.32 -0.40 -1.61
CA THR A 282 -3.93 -0.55 -2.01
C THR A 282 -3.00 0.28 -1.14
N SER A 283 -1.80 -0.24 -0.89
CA SER A 283 -0.75 0.48 -0.16
C SER A 283 0.63 0.04 -0.65
N THR A 284 1.52 0.99 -0.90
CA THR A 284 2.89 0.69 -1.29
C THR A 284 3.85 0.83 -0.12
N LEU A 285 4.72 -0.15 0.04
CA LEU A 285 5.79 -0.20 1.02
C LEU A 285 7.08 -0.65 0.33
N SER A 286 7.86 0.30 -0.19
CA SER A 286 9.12 0.00 -0.89
C SER A 286 10.31 0.43 -0.05
N SER A 287 11.14 -0.54 0.36
CA SER A 287 12.39 -0.32 1.09
C SER A 287 13.34 -1.50 0.87
N GLU A 288 14.64 -1.25 0.89
CA GLU A 288 15.65 -2.32 0.87
C GLU A 288 15.61 -3.22 2.11
N ALA A 289 15.06 -2.70 3.21
CA ALA A 289 14.93 -3.42 4.48
C ALA A 289 13.66 -4.29 4.56
N ILE A 290 12.74 -4.21 3.58
CA ILE A 290 11.45 -4.89 3.60
C ILE A 290 11.35 -5.77 2.36
N VAL A 291 11.10 -7.05 2.54
CA VAL A 291 10.86 -8.01 1.44
C VAL A 291 9.44 -7.87 0.91
N GLY A 292 8.46 -7.69 1.77
CA GLY A 292 7.06 -7.53 1.41
C GLY A 292 6.21 -7.18 2.62
N GLY A 293 4.94 -6.85 2.39
CA GLY A 293 3.98 -6.55 3.45
C GLY A 293 2.57 -6.44 2.92
N GLY A 294 1.60 -6.56 3.82
CA GLY A 294 0.19 -6.51 3.50
C GLY A 294 -0.66 -6.09 4.70
N PHE A 295 -1.94 -6.05 4.49
CA PHE A 295 -2.95 -5.68 5.48
C PHE A 295 -4.27 -6.39 5.18
N GLY A 296 -5.15 -6.48 6.17
CA GLY A 296 -6.44 -7.16 6.02
C GLY A 296 -7.44 -6.37 5.17
N PRO A 297 -8.40 -7.07 4.51
CA PRO A 297 -9.47 -6.43 3.75
C PRO A 297 -10.34 -5.54 4.63
N VAL A 298 -10.78 -4.40 4.07
CA VAL A 298 -11.64 -3.42 4.78
C VAL A 298 -13.14 -3.75 4.65
N ASN A 299 -13.51 -4.59 3.70
CA ASN A 299 -14.86 -5.12 3.48
C ASN A 299 -14.76 -6.60 3.11
N ASP A 300 -15.87 -7.33 3.17
CA ASP A 300 -15.89 -8.76 2.84
C ASP A 300 -15.59 -9.07 1.37
N ASP A 301 -15.83 -8.14 0.47
CA ASP A 301 -15.58 -8.25 -0.97
C ASP A 301 -14.34 -7.44 -1.44
N CYS A 302 -13.50 -6.99 -0.50
CA CYS A 302 -12.32 -6.20 -0.75
C CYS A 302 -11.09 -7.07 -1.05
N TYR A 303 -10.26 -6.61 -1.99
CA TYR A 303 -8.89 -7.03 -2.19
C TYR A 303 -7.96 -6.04 -1.51
N ALA A 304 -7.29 -6.46 -0.45
CA ALA A 304 -6.26 -5.68 0.23
C ALA A 304 -4.89 -5.99 -0.39
N ILE A 305 -4.28 -4.99 -1.02
CA ILE A 305 -3.11 -5.17 -1.89
C ILE A 305 -1.94 -4.36 -1.34
N GLY A 306 -0.99 -5.05 -0.72
CA GLY A 306 0.32 -4.49 -0.39
C GLY A 306 1.29 -4.73 -1.54
N TYR A 307 2.01 -3.71 -2.00
CA TYR A 307 2.92 -3.87 -3.13
C TYR A 307 4.18 -3.02 -2.99
N GLY A 308 5.22 -3.44 -3.69
CA GLY A 308 6.48 -2.72 -3.80
C GLY A 308 7.04 -2.80 -5.20
N ILE A 309 7.63 -1.70 -5.69
CA ILE A 309 8.30 -1.66 -6.98
C ILE A 309 9.76 -1.31 -6.76
N ARG A 310 10.63 -2.12 -7.32
CA ARG A 310 12.08 -2.02 -7.18
C ARG A 310 12.75 -1.86 -8.54
N PRO A 311 14.03 -1.51 -8.60
CA PRO A 311 14.78 -1.48 -9.84
C PRO A 311 14.77 -2.81 -10.60
N HIS A 312 14.62 -3.94 -9.91
CA HIS A 312 14.77 -5.30 -10.45
C HIS A 312 13.50 -6.16 -10.31
N GLY A 313 12.34 -5.56 -10.12
CA GLY A 313 11.08 -6.30 -10.02
C GLY A 313 10.01 -5.59 -9.23
N CYS A 314 8.83 -6.18 -9.19
CA CYS A 314 7.76 -5.79 -8.28
C CYS A 314 7.32 -6.97 -7.42
N GLU A 315 6.82 -6.65 -6.25
CA GLU A 315 6.24 -7.62 -5.30
C GLU A 315 4.83 -7.16 -4.95
N THR A 316 3.91 -8.10 -4.89
CA THR A 316 2.51 -7.84 -4.53
C THR A 316 2.03 -8.94 -3.59
N GLN A 317 1.38 -8.54 -2.50
CA GLN A 317 0.64 -9.44 -1.63
C GLN A 317 -0.83 -9.06 -1.66
N VAL A 318 -1.69 -10.02 -1.96
CA VAL A 318 -3.14 -9.86 -2.01
C VAL A 318 -3.76 -10.65 -0.87
N MET A 319 -4.56 -9.98 -0.03
CA MET A 319 -5.34 -10.59 1.03
C MET A 319 -6.83 -10.40 0.76
N THR A 320 -7.61 -11.45 0.91
CA THR A 320 -9.08 -11.44 0.73
C THR A 320 -9.77 -12.30 1.77
N TYR A 321 -11.09 -12.15 1.87
CA TYR A 321 -11.95 -13.08 2.59
C TYR A 321 -12.70 -13.96 1.59
N GLN A 322 -12.10 -15.10 1.19
CA GLN A 322 -12.69 -16.08 0.26
C GLN A 322 -13.11 -15.46 -1.10
N ARG A 323 -12.25 -14.61 -1.66
CA ARG A 323 -12.49 -13.93 -2.95
C ARG A 323 -11.51 -14.36 -4.04
N ASP A 324 -10.92 -15.55 -3.88
CA ASP A 324 -9.94 -16.10 -4.81
C ASP A 324 -8.74 -15.17 -5.02
N SER A 325 -7.93 -15.01 -3.97
CA SER A 325 -6.72 -14.19 -4.03
C SER A 325 -5.71 -14.69 -5.06
N GLN A 326 -5.68 -16.01 -5.33
CA GLN A 326 -4.78 -16.57 -6.34
C GLN A 326 -5.25 -16.24 -7.76
N GLY A 327 -6.54 -16.35 -8.06
CA GLY A 327 -7.09 -15.96 -9.36
C GLY A 327 -6.86 -14.47 -9.65
N PHE A 328 -6.88 -13.61 -8.61
CA PHE A 328 -6.51 -12.21 -8.78
C PHE A 328 -5.02 -12.06 -9.15
N ILE A 329 -4.12 -12.80 -8.49
CA ILE A 329 -2.68 -12.82 -8.80
C ILE A 329 -2.43 -13.29 -10.23
N ASP A 330 -3.11 -14.34 -10.69
CA ASP A 330 -2.96 -14.88 -12.05
C ASP A 330 -3.42 -13.84 -13.10
N CYS A 331 -4.53 -13.16 -12.84
CA CYS A 331 -5.00 -12.05 -13.69
C CYS A 331 -4.02 -10.85 -13.66
N LEU A 332 -3.40 -10.56 -12.51
CA LEU A 332 -2.42 -9.49 -12.36
C LEU A 332 -1.14 -9.79 -13.15
N GLU A 333 -0.63 -10.99 -13.07
CA GLU A 333 0.56 -11.40 -13.82
C GLU A 333 0.36 -11.22 -15.32
N GLY A 334 -0.77 -11.71 -15.86
CA GLY A 334 -1.11 -11.50 -17.28
C GLY A 334 -1.31 -10.01 -17.63
N ALA A 335 -1.85 -9.20 -16.71
CA ALA A 335 -1.98 -7.75 -16.93
C ALA A 335 -0.60 -7.06 -17.01
N LEU A 336 0.33 -7.43 -16.12
CA LEU A 336 1.70 -6.91 -16.13
C LEU A 336 2.45 -7.26 -17.42
N ASP A 337 2.28 -8.47 -17.93
CA ASP A 337 2.92 -8.91 -19.18
C ASP A 337 2.40 -8.12 -20.38
N ASP A 338 1.09 -7.92 -20.49
CA ASP A 338 0.51 -7.12 -21.57
C ASP A 338 0.93 -5.65 -21.48
N MET A 339 0.97 -5.09 -20.28
CA MET A 339 1.42 -3.72 -20.06
C MET A 339 2.92 -3.55 -20.35
N ARG A 340 3.74 -4.56 -20.05
CA ARG A 340 5.16 -4.58 -20.42
C ARG A 340 5.32 -4.55 -21.95
N THR A 341 4.52 -5.33 -22.64
CA THR A 341 4.50 -5.35 -24.11
C THR A 341 4.10 -3.98 -24.69
N ALA A 342 3.04 -3.36 -24.14
CA ALA A 342 2.60 -2.03 -24.55
C ALA A 342 3.64 -0.94 -24.22
N ALA A 343 4.36 -1.05 -23.11
CA ALA A 343 5.39 -0.11 -22.72
C ALA A 343 6.58 -0.06 -23.67
N SER A 344 6.85 -1.16 -24.38
CA SER A 344 7.93 -1.24 -25.39
C SER A 344 7.61 -0.55 -26.71
N VAL A 345 6.33 -0.20 -26.95
CA VAL A 345 5.91 0.50 -28.17
C VAL A 345 6.37 1.95 -28.11
N ALA A 346 7.11 2.39 -29.14
CA ALA A 346 7.53 3.78 -29.25
C ALA A 346 6.32 4.74 -29.31
N PRO A 347 6.44 5.94 -28.74
CA PRO A 347 5.39 6.95 -28.78
C PRO A 347 5.09 7.44 -30.19
#